data_7e2a496c46ea1cc9bb0131ad27a45b4b
#
_entry.id   7e2a496c46ea1cc9bb0131ad27a45b4b
#
_cell.length_a   1.000
_cell.length_b   1.000
_cell.length_c   1.000
_cell.angle_alpha   90.00
_cell.angle_beta   90.00
_cell.angle_gamma   90.00
#
_symmetry.space_group_name_H-M   'P 1'
#
loop_
_entity.id
_entity.type
_entity.pdbx_description
1 polymer ?
#
loop_
_entity_poly.entity_id
_entity_poly.type
_entity_poly.pdbx_seq_one_letter_code
_entity_poly.pdbx_strand_id
1 'polypeptide(L)'
;MKRRLKILDKIICAVKGSSTFAIGGHMRPDGDCIGSQLAMAYALKNLGKKVTVFNQDDIPEKLAFLDPRNLLKGPVKARHYDCVIVTDCASYERMGTICDSVSLRDLLINIDHHGSNSRYGDINWVDPKSASSGELVFQLFKQANWPITPPIADCLFTAISTDTGSFQYATTRPSTYLIAAELVKRGANLSRICEEVYQSYPLSRVKLQRHMYNSFKIIENNQIAYFWIRQADYKKTGAVPDETEGLIDHIRNIQGVKIACLFEEIEPELTRVSLRSKLPELDVSTIAVSFGGGGHLSAAGARIPGKQITIQRQVLAAVKKSLADSNGIA
;
A
#
# COMPACT_ATOMS: atom_id res chain seq x y z
N MET A 1 -6.96 20.54 -14.04
CA MET A 1 -6.85 19.93 -15.39
C MET A 1 -5.56 20.35 -16.14
N LYS A 2 -5.32 21.62 -16.50
CA LYS A 2 -4.10 22.05 -17.24
C LYS A 2 -2.76 21.67 -16.59
N ARG A 3 -2.59 21.76 -15.26
CA ARG A 3 -1.36 21.38 -14.53
C ARG A 3 -1.08 19.88 -14.59
N ARG A 4 -2.13 19.05 -14.51
CA ARG A 4 -2.05 17.59 -14.59
C ARG A 4 -1.61 17.13 -15.98
N LEU A 5 -2.19 17.67 -17.05
CA LEU A 5 -1.78 17.37 -18.42
C LEU A 5 -0.28 17.68 -18.63
N LYS A 6 0.20 18.81 -18.13
CA LYS A 6 1.64 19.17 -18.20
C LYS A 6 2.56 18.17 -17.48
N ILE A 7 2.12 17.55 -16.36
CA ILE A 7 2.93 16.53 -15.64
C ILE A 7 2.94 15.22 -16.43
N LEU A 8 1.81 14.77 -16.94
CA LEU A 8 1.72 13.58 -17.78
C LEU A 8 2.59 13.70 -19.03
N ASP A 9 2.54 14.85 -19.70
CA ASP A 9 3.37 15.12 -20.89
C ASP A 9 4.88 15.08 -20.54
N LYS A 10 5.29 15.57 -19.36
CA LYS A 10 6.67 15.46 -18.89
C LYS A 10 7.10 14.02 -18.69
N ILE A 11 6.24 13.19 -18.03
CA ILE A 11 6.52 11.77 -17.81
C ILE A 11 6.62 11.05 -19.16
N ILE A 12 5.69 11.29 -20.08
CA ILE A 12 5.69 10.68 -21.41
C ILE A 12 6.95 11.06 -22.20
N CYS A 13 7.36 12.33 -22.11
CA CYS A 13 8.60 12.81 -22.75
C CYS A 13 9.83 12.12 -22.15
N ALA A 14 9.92 12.04 -20.82
CA ALA A 14 10.99 11.34 -20.12
C ALA A 14 11.08 9.86 -20.55
N VAL A 15 9.93 9.16 -20.61
CA VAL A 15 9.90 7.76 -21.07
C VAL A 15 10.35 7.63 -22.53
N LYS A 16 9.97 8.55 -23.41
CA LYS A 16 10.45 8.55 -24.80
C LYS A 16 11.96 8.73 -24.89
N GLY A 17 12.53 9.63 -24.10
CA GLY A 17 13.95 9.96 -24.10
C GLY A 17 14.86 8.93 -23.43
N SER A 18 14.35 8.08 -22.58
CA SER A 18 15.11 7.09 -21.80
C SER A 18 15.06 5.72 -22.43
N SER A 19 16.12 4.93 -22.24
CA SER A 19 16.27 3.55 -22.75
C SER A 19 16.31 2.52 -21.63
N THR A 20 16.90 2.88 -20.48
CA THR A 20 17.08 2.03 -19.31
C THR A 20 16.29 2.53 -18.13
N PHE A 21 15.50 1.64 -17.50
CA PHE A 21 14.62 1.97 -16.40
C PHE A 21 14.84 1.08 -15.20
N ALA A 22 14.82 1.69 -14.00
CA ALA A 22 14.53 0.99 -12.76
C ALA A 22 13.13 1.38 -12.28
N ILE A 23 12.39 0.43 -11.73
CA ILE A 23 11.10 0.67 -11.10
C ILE A 23 11.19 0.22 -9.67
N GLY A 24 10.75 1.05 -8.73
CA GLY A 24 10.74 0.78 -7.29
C GLY A 24 9.40 1.09 -6.64
N GLY A 25 9.23 0.57 -5.43
CA GLY A 25 8.09 0.88 -4.57
C GLY A 25 8.49 0.83 -3.10
N HIS A 26 7.52 0.83 -2.21
CA HIS A 26 7.79 0.87 -0.77
C HIS A 26 8.13 -0.51 -0.17
N MET A 27 8.83 -0.51 0.97
CA MET A 27 9.04 -1.69 1.82
C MET A 27 7.70 -2.30 2.23
N ARG A 28 7.64 -3.65 2.33
CA ARG A 28 6.43 -4.42 2.57
C ARG A 28 5.35 -4.08 1.54
N PRO A 29 5.61 -4.39 0.28
CA PRO A 29 4.76 -3.99 -0.81
C PRO A 29 3.39 -4.66 -0.70
N ASP A 30 2.36 -3.88 -0.92
CA ASP A 30 0.98 -4.35 -1.01
C ASP A 30 0.52 -4.49 -2.47
N GLY A 31 -0.78 -4.68 -2.66
CA GLY A 31 -1.33 -4.89 -4.00
C GLY A 31 -1.24 -3.65 -4.90
N ASP A 32 -1.34 -2.43 -4.34
CA ASP A 32 -1.18 -1.21 -5.14
C ASP A 32 0.28 -0.99 -5.54
N CYS A 33 1.21 -1.21 -4.60
CA CYS A 33 2.63 -1.13 -4.87
C CYS A 33 3.07 -2.11 -5.97
N ILE A 34 2.80 -3.41 -5.80
CA ILE A 34 3.19 -4.46 -6.76
C ILE A 34 2.46 -4.29 -8.10
N GLY A 35 1.15 -4.05 -8.06
CA GLY A 35 0.35 -3.89 -9.27
C GLY A 35 0.79 -2.70 -10.12
N SER A 36 1.02 -1.56 -9.49
CA SER A 36 1.48 -0.34 -10.16
C SER A 36 2.87 -0.50 -10.77
N GLN A 37 3.82 -1.12 -10.04
CA GLN A 37 5.17 -1.39 -10.52
C GLN A 37 5.17 -2.33 -11.71
N LEU A 38 4.50 -3.47 -11.60
CA LEU A 38 4.48 -4.48 -12.66
C LEU A 38 3.73 -4.00 -13.89
N ALA A 39 2.63 -3.25 -13.72
CA ALA A 39 1.93 -2.62 -14.84
C ALA A 39 2.87 -1.68 -15.62
N MET A 40 3.61 -0.83 -14.90
CA MET A 40 4.59 0.07 -15.51
C MET A 40 5.72 -0.73 -16.20
N ALA A 41 6.23 -1.78 -15.56
CA ALA A 41 7.28 -2.63 -16.11
C ALA A 41 6.84 -3.31 -17.43
N TYR A 42 5.65 -3.89 -17.45
CA TYR A 42 5.13 -4.53 -18.66
C TYR A 42 4.91 -3.51 -19.77
N ALA A 43 4.37 -2.33 -19.44
CA ALA A 43 4.16 -1.28 -20.45
C ALA A 43 5.49 -0.82 -21.05
N LEU A 44 6.51 -0.53 -20.24
CA LEU A 44 7.82 -0.11 -20.71
C LEU A 44 8.52 -1.20 -21.55
N LYS A 45 8.40 -2.48 -21.14
CA LYS A 45 8.91 -3.61 -21.93
C LYS A 45 8.21 -3.72 -23.29
N ASN A 46 6.90 -3.51 -23.33
CA ASN A 46 6.14 -3.50 -24.59
C ASN A 46 6.56 -2.34 -25.52
N LEU A 47 7.11 -1.25 -24.95
CA LEU A 47 7.72 -0.13 -25.69
C LEU A 47 9.19 -0.38 -26.06
N GLY A 48 9.72 -1.59 -25.84
CA GLY A 48 11.11 -1.95 -26.18
C GLY A 48 12.16 -1.42 -25.21
N LYS A 49 11.77 -0.96 -24.01
CA LYS A 49 12.70 -0.43 -23.01
C LYS A 49 13.35 -1.54 -22.17
N LYS A 50 14.57 -1.28 -21.68
CA LYS A 50 15.25 -2.17 -20.72
C LYS A 50 14.79 -1.82 -19.32
N VAL A 51 14.13 -2.76 -18.63
CA VAL A 51 13.47 -2.52 -17.34
C VAL A 51 13.97 -3.52 -16.30
N THR A 52 14.28 -3.01 -15.10
CA THR A 52 14.49 -3.81 -13.89
C THR A 52 13.51 -3.32 -12.82
N VAL A 53 12.86 -4.24 -12.13
CA VAL A 53 11.93 -3.92 -11.02
C VAL A 53 12.58 -4.32 -9.72
N PHE A 54 12.52 -3.45 -8.72
CA PHE A 54 13.15 -3.67 -7.42
C PHE A 54 12.16 -3.47 -6.28
N ASN A 55 12.21 -4.36 -5.29
CA ASN A 55 11.69 -4.12 -3.95
C ASN A 55 12.70 -4.63 -2.93
N GLN A 56 12.67 -4.07 -1.71
CA GLN A 56 13.45 -4.58 -0.61
C GLN A 56 12.96 -5.96 -0.19
N ASP A 57 11.66 -6.11 -0.08
CA ASP A 57 11.00 -7.32 0.39
C ASP A 57 10.45 -8.11 -0.81
N ASP A 58 10.30 -9.41 -0.63
CA ASP A 58 9.73 -10.28 -1.65
C ASP A 58 8.27 -9.94 -1.94
N ILE A 59 7.80 -10.36 -3.12
CA ILE A 59 6.39 -10.24 -3.48
C ILE A 59 5.54 -11.12 -2.55
N PRO A 60 4.48 -10.58 -1.92
CA PRO A 60 3.56 -11.40 -1.15
C PRO A 60 2.98 -12.56 -1.97
N GLU A 61 2.88 -13.77 -1.37
CA GLU A 61 2.46 -14.99 -2.06
C GLU A 61 1.16 -14.80 -2.85
N LYS A 62 0.16 -14.15 -2.26
CA LYS A 62 -1.12 -13.84 -2.88
C LYS A 62 -1.04 -12.90 -4.10
N LEU A 63 0.11 -12.26 -4.34
CA LEU A 63 0.37 -11.36 -5.48
C LEU A 63 1.34 -11.96 -6.48
N ALA A 64 1.95 -13.11 -6.18
CA ALA A 64 2.97 -13.75 -7.04
C ALA A 64 2.46 -14.05 -8.46
N PHE A 65 1.17 -14.28 -8.61
CA PHE A 65 0.54 -14.52 -9.91
C PHE A 65 0.65 -13.34 -10.89
N LEU A 66 0.90 -12.12 -10.38
CA LEU A 66 1.10 -10.92 -11.21
C LEU A 66 2.49 -10.90 -11.87
N ASP A 67 3.47 -11.64 -11.31
CA ASP A 67 4.85 -11.69 -11.80
C ASP A 67 5.29 -13.10 -12.24
N PRO A 68 4.60 -13.77 -13.18
CA PRO A 68 4.94 -15.11 -13.64
C PRO A 68 6.31 -15.17 -14.34
N ARG A 69 6.91 -14.01 -14.67
CA ARG A 69 8.23 -13.90 -15.31
C ARG A 69 9.34 -13.57 -14.32
N ASN A 70 9.02 -13.48 -13.05
CA ASN A 70 9.96 -13.15 -11.99
C ASN A 70 10.80 -11.88 -12.31
N LEU A 71 10.13 -10.80 -12.67
CA LEU A 71 10.73 -9.50 -13.01
C LEU A 71 11.22 -8.75 -11.79
N LEU A 72 10.51 -8.91 -10.67
CA LEU A 72 10.82 -8.26 -9.41
C LEU A 72 12.09 -8.88 -8.82
N LYS A 73 13.02 -8.01 -8.42
CA LYS A 73 14.30 -8.38 -7.84
C LYS A 73 14.49 -7.72 -6.49
N GLY A 74 15.21 -8.39 -5.59
CA GLY A 74 15.74 -7.78 -4.38
C GLY A 74 16.82 -6.72 -4.69
N PRO A 75 17.35 -6.08 -3.63
CA PRO A 75 18.41 -5.08 -3.75
C PRO A 75 19.62 -5.65 -4.47
N VAL A 76 20.22 -4.86 -5.36
CA VAL A 76 21.44 -5.22 -6.10
C VAL A 76 22.45 -4.07 -5.99
N LYS A 77 23.71 -4.33 -6.38
CA LYS A 77 24.72 -3.28 -6.50
C LYS A 77 24.23 -2.18 -7.45
N ALA A 78 24.42 -0.92 -7.06
CA ALA A 78 24.06 0.24 -7.86
C ALA A 78 24.63 0.18 -9.27
N ARG A 79 23.81 0.49 -10.24
CA ARG A 79 24.17 0.71 -11.65
C ARG A 79 23.40 1.90 -12.19
N HIS A 80 23.88 2.48 -13.27
CA HIS A 80 23.22 3.65 -13.88
C HIS A 80 21.92 3.27 -14.59
N TYR A 81 20.91 4.12 -14.42
CA TYR A 81 19.64 4.11 -15.15
C TYR A 81 19.33 5.50 -15.70
N ASP A 82 18.87 5.58 -16.93
CA ASP A 82 18.43 6.86 -17.51
C ASP A 82 17.23 7.41 -16.72
N CYS A 83 16.34 6.53 -16.26
CA CYS A 83 15.16 6.93 -15.50
C CYS A 83 14.79 5.90 -14.43
N VAL A 84 14.54 6.38 -13.22
CA VAL A 84 13.95 5.61 -12.13
C VAL A 84 12.51 6.07 -11.95
N ILE A 85 11.58 5.12 -11.92
CA ILE A 85 10.16 5.38 -11.64
C ILE A 85 9.81 4.71 -10.33
N VAL A 86 9.33 5.48 -9.38
CA VAL A 86 8.85 4.97 -8.08
C VAL A 86 7.34 5.16 -8.03
N THR A 87 6.61 4.05 -7.83
CA THR A 87 5.17 4.06 -7.69
C THR A 87 4.79 3.75 -6.25
N ASP A 88 3.73 4.38 -5.78
CA ASP A 88 3.10 4.10 -4.49
C ASP A 88 4.06 4.19 -3.30
N CYS A 89 4.85 5.27 -3.24
CA CYS A 89 5.86 5.45 -2.20
C CYS A 89 5.91 6.90 -1.76
N ALA A 90 5.49 7.15 -0.52
CA ALA A 90 5.31 8.50 0.03
C ALA A 90 6.64 9.23 0.34
N SER A 91 7.73 8.52 0.60
CA SER A 91 9.06 9.11 0.79
C SER A 91 10.15 8.19 0.24
N TYR A 92 11.31 8.79 -0.07
CA TYR A 92 12.44 8.07 -0.64
C TYR A 92 12.91 6.93 0.28
N GLU A 93 12.96 7.19 1.58
CA GLU A 93 13.42 6.23 2.60
C GLU A 93 12.51 5.01 2.71
N ARG A 94 11.23 5.15 2.35
CA ARG A 94 10.29 4.00 2.33
C ARG A 94 10.60 2.96 1.26
N MET A 95 11.46 3.26 0.31
CA MET A 95 12.00 2.24 -0.60
C MET A 95 12.97 1.28 0.10
N GLY A 96 13.49 1.65 1.29
CA GLY A 96 14.44 0.84 2.04
C GLY A 96 15.77 0.68 1.32
N THR A 97 16.34 -0.52 1.39
CA THR A 97 17.69 -0.82 0.85
C THR A 97 17.79 -0.72 -0.67
N ILE A 98 16.68 -0.67 -1.42
CA ILE A 98 16.74 -0.44 -2.87
C ILE A 98 17.11 1.00 -3.24
N CYS A 99 17.08 1.95 -2.29
CA CYS A 99 17.59 3.30 -2.50
C CYS A 99 18.99 3.30 -3.08
N ASP A 100 19.87 2.43 -2.57
CA ASP A 100 21.25 2.30 -3.05
C ASP A 100 21.28 1.73 -4.47
N SER A 101 20.44 0.73 -4.77
CA SER A 101 20.37 0.09 -6.09
C SER A 101 19.99 1.05 -7.21
N VAL A 102 19.23 2.10 -6.90
CA VAL A 102 18.74 3.11 -7.85
C VAL A 102 19.37 4.49 -7.66
N SER A 103 20.48 4.57 -6.91
CA SER A 103 21.15 5.83 -6.58
C SER A 103 21.79 6.51 -7.80
N LEU A 104 22.30 5.73 -8.76
CA LEU A 104 22.93 6.21 -9.99
C LEU A 104 21.86 6.34 -11.09
N ARG A 105 21.35 7.54 -11.30
CA ARG A 105 20.28 7.82 -12.26
C ARG A 105 20.35 9.25 -12.78
N ASP A 106 19.80 9.48 -13.99
CA ASP A 106 19.66 10.84 -14.56
C ASP A 106 18.35 11.48 -14.12
N LEU A 107 17.28 10.69 -13.94
CA LEU A 107 15.96 11.20 -13.63
C LEU A 107 15.22 10.29 -12.64
N LEU A 108 14.52 10.90 -11.67
CA LEU A 108 13.62 10.22 -10.73
C LEU A 108 12.18 10.73 -10.91
N ILE A 109 11.27 9.81 -11.23
CA ILE A 109 9.82 10.07 -11.33
C ILE A 109 9.13 9.40 -10.15
N ASN A 110 8.32 10.16 -9.40
CA ASN A 110 7.45 9.61 -8.36
C ASN A 110 5.98 9.74 -8.78
N ILE A 111 5.26 8.62 -8.79
CA ILE A 111 3.82 8.51 -9.08
C ILE A 111 3.15 7.94 -7.83
N ASP A 112 2.35 8.76 -7.14
CA ASP A 112 1.84 8.38 -5.83
C ASP A 112 0.49 9.04 -5.51
N HIS A 113 -0.28 8.43 -4.63
CA HIS A 113 -1.55 8.97 -4.17
C HIS A 113 -1.57 9.33 -2.67
N HIS A 114 -0.47 9.12 -1.95
CA HIS A 114 -0.39 9.46 -0.54
C HIS A 114 -0.38 10.97 -0.29
N GLY A 115 -1.26 11.46 0.59
CA GLY A 115 -1.30 12.88 1.00
C GLY A 115 -0.04 13.34 1.75
N SER A 116 0.67 12.41 2.39
CA SER A 116 1.93 12.64 3.13
C SER A 116 3.18 12.61 2.24
N ASN A 117 3.04 12.50 0.92
CA ASN A 117 4.16 12.39 0.00
C ASN A 117 5.10 13.60 0.07
N SER A 118 6.41 13.35 0.27
CA SER A 118 7.46 14.38 0.39
C SER A 118 7.91 14.97 -0.94
N ARG A 119 7.41 14.47 -2.08
CA ARG A 119 7.72 14.94 -3.46
C ARG A 119 9.20 14.91 -3.78
N TYR A 120 9.86 13.82 -3.48
CA TYR A 120 11.31 13.63 -3.57
C TYR A 120 11.84 13.36 -4.98
N GLY A 121 10.97 13.17 -5.96
CA GLY A 121 11.36 12.98 -7.37
C GLY A 121 11.66 14.30 -8.09
N ASP A 122 12.38 14.22 -9.19
CA ASP A 122 12.55 15.34 -10.14
C ASP A 122 11.22 15.66 -10.84
N ILE A 123 10.42 14.63 -11.11
CA ILE A 123 9.03 14.74 -11.55
C ILE A 123 8.13 14.05 -10.53
N ASN A 124 7.23 14.80 -9.92
CA ASN A 124 6.29 14.26 -8.93
C ASN A 124 4.86 14.40 -9.45
N TRP A 125 4.22 13.27 -9.70
CA TRP A 125 2.79 13.21 -9.94
C TRP A 125 2.10 12.59 -8.73
N VAL A 126 1.72 13.45 -7.80
CA VAL A 126 1.08 13.07 -6.54
C VAL A 126 -0.35 13.62 -6.54
N ASP A 127 -1.34 12.72 -6.48
CA ASP A 127 -2.76 13.07 -6.43
C ASP A 127 -3.49 12.31 -5.30
N PRO A 128 -3.60 12.92 -4.09
CA PRO A 128 -4.29 12.32 -2.95
C PRO A 128 -5.80 12.10 -3.16
N LYS A 129 -6.32 12.54 -4.29
CA LYS A 129 -7.71 12.29 -4.67
C LYS A 129 -7.89 11.00 -5.45
N SER A 130 -6.82 10.39 -5.92
CA SER A 130 -6.87 9.07 -6.55
C SER A 130 -7.11 8.00 -5.50
N ALA A 131 -7.88 6.97 -5.84
CA ALA A 131 -8.14 5.87 -4.92
C ALA A 131 -6.91 4.97 -4.75
N SER A 132 -5.97 4.98 -5.71
CA SER A 132 -4.74 4.19 -5.71
C SER A 132 -3.72 4.78 -6.69
N SER A 133 -2.46 4.39 -6.57
CA SER A 133 -1.41 4.66 -7.56
C SER A 133 -1.70 3.94 -8.89
N GLY A 134 -2.35 2.78 -8.84
CA GLY A 134 -2.81 2.06 -10.03
C GLY A 134 -3.78 2.86 -10.91
N GLU A 135 -4.66 3.68 -10.32
CA GLU A 135 -5.50 4.60 -11.10
C GLU A 135 -4.66 5.65 -11.84
N LEU A 136 -3.62 6.18 -11.19
CA LEU A 136 -2.72 7.14 -11.82
C LEU A 136 -1.97 6.50 -13.00
N VAL A 137 -1.41 5.32 -12.79
CA VAL A 137 -0.73 4.57 -13.85
C VAL A 137 -1.67 4.28 -15.02
N PHE A 138 -2.92 3.86 -14.75
CA PHE A 138 -3.94 3.70 -15.81
C PHE A 138 -4.14 4.99 -16.60
N GLN A 139 -4.26 6.12 -15.92
CA GLN A 139 -4.48 7.42 -16.57
C GLN A 139 -3.27 7.86 -17.42
N LEU A 140 -2.04 7.56 -16.95
CA LEU A 140 -0.82 7.77 -17.73
C LEU A 140 -0.88 6.97 -19.04
N PHE A 141 -1.24 5.68 -18.96
CA PHE A 141 -1.31 4.83 -20.15
C PHE A 141 -2.37 5.30 -21.14
N LYS A 142 -3.51 5.76 -20.64
CA LYS A 142 -4.57 6.34 -21.50
C LYS A 142 -4.10 7.63 -22.18
N GLN A 143 -3.44 8.53 -21.46
CA GLN A 143 -2.91 9.80 -22.02
C GLN A 143 -1.80 9.54 -23.04
N ALA A 144 -0.95 8.55 -22.78
CA ALA A 144 0.17 8.19 -23.65
C ALA A 144 -0.24 7.30 -24.85
N ASN A 145 -1.49 6.84 -24.90
CA ASN A 145 -1.97 5.81 -25.82
C ASN A 145 -1.14 4.52 -25.76
N TRP A 146 -0.64 4.15 -24.57
CA TRP A 146 0.07 2.89 -24.40
C TRP A 146 -0.91 1.72 -24.29
N PRO A 147 -0.61 0.57 -24.95
CA PRO A 147 -1.48 -0.58 -24.89
C PRO A 147 -1.61 -1.13 -23.46
N ILE A 148 -2.84 -1.35 -23.01
CA ILE A 148 -3.13 -2.07 -21.78
C ILE A 148 -3.49 -3.50 -22.19
N THR A 149 -2.51 -4.40 -22.06
CA THR A 149 -2.65 -5.84 -22.31
C THR A 149 -3.28 -6.56 -21.11
N PRO A 150 -3.78 -7.80 -21.24
CA PRO A 150 -4.36 -8.53 -20.11
C PRO A 150 -3.47 -8.59 -18.87
N PRO A 151 -2.14 -8.87 -18.93
CA PRO A 151 -1.28 -8.83 -17.75
C PRO A 151 -1.19 -7.45 -17.10
N ILE A 152 -1.19 -6.37 -17.87
CA ILE A 152 -1.25 -5.00 -17.36
C ILE A 152 -2.59 -4.73 -16.69
N ALA A 153 -3.67 -5.22 -17.30
CA ALA A 153 -5.02 -5.08 -16.74
C ALA A 153 -5.17 -5.83 -15.41
N ASP A 154 -4.61 -7.05 -15.29
CA ASP A 154 -4.56 -7.79 -14.01
C ASP A 154 -3.85 -7.00 -12.94
N CYS A 155 -2.66 -6.46 -13.24
CA CYS A 155 -1.86 -5.67 -12.32
C CYS A 155 -2.62 -4.42 -11.83
N LEU A 156 -3.18 -3.64 -12.75
CA LEU A 156 -3.89 -2.40 -12.41
C LEU A 156 -5.21 -2.68 -11.68
N PHE A 157 -5.93 -3.74 -12.06
CA PHE A 157 -7.16 -4.12 -11.35
C PHE A 157 -6.86 -4.55 -9.92
N THR A 158 -5.80 -5.35 -9.72
CA THR A 158 -5.36 -5.77 -8.39
C THR A 158 -4.97 -4.55 -7.54
N ALA A 159 -4.16 -3.63 -8.09
CA ALA A 159 -3.77 -2.39 -7.43
C ALA A 159 -4.99 -1.61 -6.92
N ILE A 160 -5.94 -1.33 -7.78
CA ILE A 160 -7.15 -0.57 -7.46
C ILE A 160 -8.04 -1.33 -6.46
N SER A 161 -8.24 -2.64 -6.68
CA SER A 161 -9.10 -3.45 -5.83
C SER A 161 -8.58 -3.56 -4.41
N THR A 162 -7.27 -3.75 -4.23
CA THR A 162 -6.68 -3.90 -2.89
C THR A 162 -6.72 -2.58 -2.11
N ASP A 163 -6.37 -1.47 -2.74
CA ASP A 163 -6.29 -0.17 -2.04
C ASP A 163 -7.65 0.49 -1.79
N THR A 164 -8.68 0.02 -2.47
CA THR A 164 -10.08 0.39 -2.21
C THR A 164 -10.79 -0.57 -1.25
N GLY A 165 -10.08 -1.56 -0.68
CA GLY A 165 -10.69 -2.60 0.13
C GLY A 165 -11.78 -3.36 -0.62
N SER A 166 -11.51 -3.77 -1.85
CA SER A 166 -12.48 -4.35 -2.77
C SER A 166 -13.67 -3.41 -3.04
N PHE A 167 -13.36 -2.14 -3.34
CA PHE A 167 -14.33 -1.08 -3.65
C PHE A 167 -15.25 -0.68 -2.49
N GLN A 168 -14.88 -0.98 -1.23
CA GLN A 168 -15.69 -0.69 -0.04
C GLN A 168 -15.30 0.63 0.66
N TYR A 169 -14.08 1.16 0.42
CA TYR A 169 -13.62 2.36 1.11
C TYR A 169 -14.17 3.64 0.49
N ALA A 170 -14.28 4.69 1.31
CA ALA A 170 -14.79 6.00 0.90
C ALA A 170 -13.93 6.70 -0.18
N THR A 171 -12.71 6.24 -0.40
CA THR A 171 -11.85 6.69 -1.50
C THR A 171 -12.34 6.22 -2.86
N THR A 172 -13.19 5.18 -2.92
CA THR A 172 -13.78 4.65 -4.16
C THR A 172 -14.74 5.68 -4.77
N ARG A 173 -14.53 6.03 -6.02
CA ARG A 173 -15.27 7.04 -6.76
C ARG A 173 -15.93 6.46 -8.00
N PRO A 174 -16.87 7.16 -8.64
CA PRO A 174 -17.41 6.73 -9.94
C PRO A 174 -16.31 6.48 -10.99
N SER A 175 -15.23 7.29 -10.99
CA SER A 175 -14.07 7.07 -11.86
C SER A 175 -13.37 5.74 -11.60
N THR A 176 -13.26 5.30 -10.35
CA THR A 176 -12.68 4.02 -9.94
C THR A 176 -13.42 2.85 -10.59
N TYR A 177 -14.76 2.86 -10.52
CA TYR A 177 -15.59 1.84 -11.16
C TYR A 177 -15.47 1.86 -12.69
N LEU A 178 -15.41 3.04 -13.31
CA LEU A 178 -15.21 3.16 -14.77
C LEU A 178 -13.87 2.60 -15.21
N ILE A 179 -12.80 2.86 -14.43
CA ILE A 179 -11.47 2.30 -14.69
C ILE A 179 -11.50 0.78 -14.52
N ALA A 180 -12.08 0.28 -13.43
CA ALA A 180 -12.21 -1.16 -13.19
C ALA A 180 -12.97 -1.86 -14.32
N ALA A 181 -14.09 -1.30 -14.77
CA ALA A 181 -14.86 -1.82 -15.90
C ALA A 181 -14.03 -1.87 -17.21
N GLU A 182 -13.25 -0.81 -17.48
CA GLU A 182 -12.38 -0.76 -18.65
C GLU A 182 -11.26 -1.82 -18.56
N LEU A 183 -10.69 -2.05 -17.35
CA LEU A 183 -9.67 -3.08 -17.13
C LEU A 183 -10.22 -4.49 -17.36
N VAL A 184 -11.43 -4.78 -16.88
CA VAL A 184 -12.13 -6.06 -17.16
C VAL A 184 -12.37 -6.21 -18.65
N LYS A 185 -12.84 -5.17 -19.34
CA LYS A 185 -13.00 -5.17 -20.80
C LYS A 185 -11.69 -5.43 -21.55
N ARG A 186 -10.54 -5.03 -20.96
CA ARG A 186 -9.20 -5.28 -21.51
C ARG A 186 -8.60 -6.62 -21.13
N GLY A 187 -9.37 -7.47 -20.48
CA GLY A 187 -9.02 -8.85 -20.19
C GLY A 187 -8.41 -9.08 -18.81
N ALA A 188 -8.65 -8.21 -17.85
CA ALA A 188 -8.34 -8.54 -16.45
C ALA A 188 -9.11 -9.79 -16.03
N ASN A 189 -8.39 -10.79 -15.53
CA ASN A 189 -8.98 -12.06 -15.10
C ASN A 189 -9.51 -11.94 -13.68
N LEU A 190 -10.72 -11.40 -13.56
CA LEU A 190 -11.36 -11.14 -12.27
C LEU A 190 -11.47 -12.39 -11.40
N SER A 191 -11.80 -13.55 -11.97
CA SER A 191 -11.92 -14.80 -11.20
C SER A 191 -10.59 -15.17 -10.54
N ARG A 192 -9.48 -15.13 -11.29
CA ARG A 192 -8.15 -15.41 -10.78
C ARG A 192 -7.73 -14.39 -9.72
N ILE A 193 -7.94 -13.10 -10.00
CA ILE A 193 -7.59 -12.03 -9.04
C ILE A 193 -8.35 -12.24 -7.73
N CYS A 194 -9.65 -12.54 -7.77
CA CYS A 194 -10.44 -12.78 -6.57
C CYS A 194 -9.97 -14.02 -5.80
N GLU A 195 -9.69 -15.11 -6.51
CA GLU A 195 -9.17 -16.34 -5.91
C GLU A 195 -7.85 -16.10 -5.19
N GLU A 196 -6.84 -15.57 -5.90
CA GLU A 196 -5.49 -15.39 -5.37
C GLU A 196 -5.44 -14.35 -4.23
N VAL A 197 -6.11 -13.21 -4.39
CA VAL A 197 -6.00 -12.10 -3.43
C VAL A 197 -6.90 -12.27 -2.21
N TYR A 198 -8.12 -12.81 -2.38
CA TYR A 198 -9.16 -12.79 -1.36
C TYR A 198 -9.64 -14.16 -0.88
N GLN A 199 -9.36 -15.24 -1.62
CA GLN A 199 -9.94 -16.57 -1.36
C GLN A 199 -8.88 -17.66 -1.13
N SER A 200 -7.60 -17.31 -1.08
CA SER A 200 -6.45 -18.24 -0.93
C SER A 200 -5.72 -18.05 0.40
N TYR A 201 -6.48 -18.05 1.52
CA TYR A 201 -5.85 -17.88 2.83
C TYR A 201 -5.20 -19.18 3.32
N PRO A 202 -3.90 -19.16 3.70
CA PRO A 202 -3.27 -20.31 4.32
C PRO A 202 -3.91 -20.64 5.68
N LEU A 203 -3.88 -21.90 6.07
CA LEU A 203 -4.47 -22.37 7.34
C LEU A 203 -3.85 -21.66 8.57
N SER A 204 -2.58 -21.30 8.49
CA SER A 204 -1.86 -20.49 9.49
C SER A 204 -2.57 -19.16 9.76
N ARG A 205 -2.95 -18.43 8.70
CA ARG A 205 -3.73 -17.20 8.80
C ARG A 205 -5.09 -17.43 9.47
N VAL A 206 -5.79 -18.52 9.12
CA VAL A 206 -7.09 -18.85 9.76
C VAL A 206 -6.91 -19.10 11.26
N LYS A 207 -5.81 -19.78 11.65
CA LYS A 207 -5.48 -19.99 13.07
C LYS A 207 -5.16 -18.68 13.78
N LEU A 208 -4.42 -17.77 13.13
CA LEU A 208 -4.10 -16.43 13.65
C LEU A 208 -5.36 -15.57 13.79
N GLN A 209 -6.25 -15.62 12.82
CA GLN A 209 -7.56 -14.95 12.88
C GLN A 209 -8.43 -15.47 14.04
N ARG A 210 -8.44 -16.79 14.28
CA ARG A 210 -9.10 -17.36 15.45
C ARG A 210 -8.47 -16.85 16.76
N HIS A 211 -7.14 -16.74 16.82
CA HIS A 211 -6.46 -16.14 17.97
C HIS A 211 -6.91 -14.69 18.20
N MET A 212 -6.96 -13.88 17.15
CA MET A 212 -7.47 -12.51 17.21
C MET A 212 -8.89 -12.46 17.78
N TYR A 213 -9.84 -13.26 17.26
CA TYR A 213 -11.22 -13.26 17.74
C TYR A 213 -11.36 -13.70 19.20
N ASN A 214 -10.44 -14.52 19.71
CA ASN A 214 -10.45 -14.95 21.11
C ASN A 214 -9.78 -13.94 22.06
N SER A 215 -8.99 -12.99 21.54
CA SER A 215 -8.12 -12.13 22.36
C SER A 215 -8.39 -10.64 22.24
N PHE A 216 -9.17 -10.20 21.24
CA PHE A 216 -9.43 -8.77 21.10
C PHE A 216 -10.18 -8.17 22.29
N LYS A 217 -9.97 -6.89 22.52
CA LYS A 217 -10.61 -6.12 23.59
C LYS A 217 -11.42 -4.99 22.97
N ILE A 218 -12.54 -4.68 23.60
CA ILE A 218 -13.36 -3.51 23.27
C ILE A 218 -13.46 -2.61 24.48
N ILE A 219 -13.26 -1.31 24.30
CA ILE A 219 -13.25 -0.28 25.35
C ILE A 219 -14.02 0.97 24.90
N GLU A 220 -14.15 1.97 25.75
CA GLU A 220 -14.77 3.27 25.48
C GLU A 220 -16.18 3.10 24.88
N ASN A 221 -17.09 2.46 25.65
CA ASN A 221 -18.47 2.23 25.22
C ASN A 221 -18.58 1.57 23.83
N ASN A 222 -17.75 0.57 23.59
CA ASN A 222 -17.64 -0.18 22.34
C ASN A 222 -17.13 0.62 21.13
N GLN A 223 -16.51 1.77 21.32
CA GLN A 223 -16.04 2.60 20.22
C GLN A 223 -14.58 2.32 19.80
N ILE A 224 -13.77 1.69 20.66
CA ILE A 224 -12.38 1.32 20.36
C ILE A 224 -12.22 -0.18 20.52
N ALA A 225 -11.69 -0.85 19.49
CA ALA A 225 -11.31 -2.25 19.53
C ALA A 225 -9.79 -2.40 19.36
N TYR A 226 -9.16 -3.33 20.06
CA TYR A 226 -7.74 -3.61 19.87
C TYR A 226 -7.38 -5.05 20.18
N PHE A 227 -6.26 -5.53 19.60
CA PHE A 227 -5.68 -6.83 19.90
C PHE A 227 -4.16 -6.82 19.75
N TRP A 228 -3.53 -7.87 20.27
CA TRP A 228 -2.10 -8.12 20.13
C TRP A 228 -1.84 -9.33 19.26
N ILE A 229 -0.75 -9.27 18.51
CA ILE A 229 -0.07 -10.41 17.91
C ILE A 229 1.38 -10.38 18.42
N ARG A 230 1.79 -11.46 19.08
CA ARG A 230 3.11 -11.61 19.63
C ARG A 230 3.90 -12.65 18.84
N GLN A 231 5.23 -12.66 19.03
CA GLN A 231 6.08 -13.69 18.44
C GLN A 231 5.65 -15.12 18.81
N ALA A 232 5.13 -15.29 20.04
CA ALA A 232 4.57 -16.56 20.48
C ALA A 232 3.33 -16.99 19.69
N ASP A 233 2.52 -16.05 19.22
CA ASP A 233 1.30 -16.33 18.44
C ASP A 233 1.68 -16.77 17.03
N TYR A 234 2.69 -16.18 16.41
CA TYR A 234 3.26 -16.64 15.14
C TYR A 234 3.78 -18.08 15.27
N LYS A 235 4.58 -18.36 16.30
CA LYS A 235 5.10 -19.72 16.54
C LYS A 235 3.98 -20.74 16.75
N LYS A 236 2.91 -20.37 17.47
CA LYS A 236 1.78 -21.27 17.76
C LYS A 236 0.91 -21.54 16.54
N THR A 237 0.72 -20.55 15.66
CA THR A 237 -0.16 -20.65 14.50
C THR A 237 0.56 -21.13 13.25
N GLY A 238 1.88 -20.96 13.19
CA GLY A 238 2.70 -21.12 12.00
C GLY A 238 2.55 -19.97 11.00
N ALA A 239 1.91 -18.88 11.42
CA ALA A 239 1.69 -17.70 10.57
C ALA A 239 2.97 -16.88 10.42
N VAL A 240 3.05 -16.11 9.33
CA VAL A 240 4.10 -15.14 9.05
C VAL A 240 3.55 -13.70 9.14
N PRO A 241 4.40 -12.68 9.30
CA PRO A 241 3.95 -11.30 9.47
C PRO A 241 3.03 -10.77 8.36
N ASP A 242 3.21 -11.21 7.12
CA ASP A 242 2.35 -10.77 6.00
C ASP A 242 0.91 -11.28 6.10
N GLU A 243 0.70 -12.39 6.82
CA GLU A 243 -0.63 -12.94 7.07
C GLU A 243 -1.47 -12.10 8.05
N THR A 244 -0.90 -11.05 8.65
CA THR A 244 -1.64 -10.09 9.51
C THR A 244 -2.43 -9.06 8.72
N GLU A 245 -2.16 -8.92 7.43
CA GLU A 245 -2.85 -7.95 6.58
C GLU A 245 -4.36 -8.14 6.60
N GLY A 246 -5.11 -7.06 6.81
CA GLY A 246 -6.57 -7.09 6.87
C GLY A 246 -7.18 -7.64 8.16
N LEU A 247 -6.41 -8.26 9.07
CA LEU A 247 -6.97 -8.77 10.34
C LEU A 247 -7.60 -7.66 11.19
N ILE A 248 -7.02 -6.48 11.20
CA ILE A 248 -7.53 -5.32 11.94
C ILE A 248 -8.93 -4.91 11.46
N ASP A 249 -9.24 -5.12 10.18
CA ASP A 249 -10.53 -4.75 9.60
C ASP A 249 -11.67 -5.59 10.14
N HIS A 250 -11.42 -6.82 10.54
CA HIS A 250 -12.43 -7.66 11.18
C HIS A 250 -12.97 -7.04 12.47
N ILE A 251 -12.09 -6.51 13.33
CA ILE A 251 -12.54 -5.87 14.58
C ILE A 251 -13.03 -4.44 14.35
N ARG A 252 -12.48 -3.73 13.32
CA ARG A 252 -13.01 -2.43 12.92
C ARG A 252 -14.46 -2.55 12.45
N ASN A 253 -14.83 -3.65 11.79
CA ASN A 253 -16.16 -3.86 11.24
C ASN A 253 -17.23 -4.19 12.30
N ILE A 254 -16.85 -4.40 13.56
CA ILE A 254 -17.81 -4.57 14.65
C ILE A 254 -18.70 -3.32 14.76
N GLN A 255 -20.01 -3.53 14.96
CA GLN A 255 -20.95 -2.44 15.15
C GLN A 255 -20.57 -1.60 16.38
N GLY A 256 -20.58 -0.28 16.25
CA GLY A 256 -20.20 0.66 17.31
C GLY A 256 -18.72 0.99 17.33
N VAL A 257 -17.82 0.14 16.83
CA VAL A 257 -16.39 0.43 16.77
C VAL A 257 -16.11 1.53 15.75
N LYS A 258 -15.45 2.58 16.18
CA LYS A 258 -15.00 3.73 15.39
C LYS A 258 -13.53 3.65 15.02
N ILE A 259 -12.69 3.18 15.95
CA ILE A 259 -11.24 3.00 15.75
C ILE A 259 -10.83 1.58 16.16
N ALA A 260 -10.01 0.95 15.34
CA ALA A 260 -9.36 -0.32 15.65
C ALA A 260 -7.84 -0.15 15.73
N CYS A 261 -7.19 -0.89 16.65
CA CYS A 261 -5.75 -0.90 16.84
C CYS A 261 -5.22 -2.35 16.82
N LEU A 262 -4.21 -2.60 16.02
CA LEU A 262 -3.40 -3.82 16.09
C LEU A 262 -2.03 -3.44 16.66
N PHE A 263 -1.64 -4.13 17.73
CA PHE A 263 -0.30 -4.10 18.27
C PHE A 263 0.42 -5.40 17.88
N GLU A 264 1.54 -5.29 17.21
CA GLU A 264 2.33 -6.43 16.75
C GLU A 264 3.75 -6.34 17.31
N GLU A 265 4.15 -7.36 18.02
CA GLU A 265 5.52 -7.50 18.51
C GLU A 265 6.44 -7.85 17.33
N ILE A 266 7.29 -6.93 16.92
CA ILE A 266 8.34 -7.17 15.90
C ILE A 266 9.55 -7.82 16.58
N GLU A 267 10.02 -7.18 17.67
CA GLU A 267 11.10 -7.60 18.55
C GLU A 267 10.72 -7.31 20.00
N PRO A 268 11.44 -7.80 21.02
CA PRO A 268 11.08 -7.63 22.43
C PRO A 268 10.79 -6.19 22.87
N GLU A 269 11.47 -5.21 22.28
CA GLU A 269 11.30 -3.78 22.56
C GLU A 269 10.94 -2.96 21.31
N LEU A 270 10.32 -3.58 20.31
CA LEU A 270 9.84 -2.90 19.11
C LEU A 270 8.43 -3.41 18.75
N THR A 271 7.46 -2.50 18.80
CA THR A 271 6.07 -2.78 18.46
C THR A 271 5.67 -2.04 17.19
N ARG A 272 5.11 -2.77 16.22
CA ARG A 272 4.35 -2.15 15.13
C ARG A 272 2.93 -1.91 15.62
N VAL A 273 2.45 -0.69 15.42
CA VAL A 273 1.06 -0.32 15.68
C VAL A 273 0.41 -0.01 14.35
N SER A 274 -0.72 -0.65 14.09
CA SER A 274 -1.59 -0.33 12.96
C SER A 274 -2.89 0.24 13.48
N LEU A 275 -3.37 1.30 12.86
CA LEU A 275 -4.60 2.02 13.22
C LEU A 275 -5.55 2.05 12.03
N ARG A 276 -6.82 1.84 12.29
CA ARG A 276 -7.89 1.96 11.28
C ARG A 276 -9.05 2.77 11.87
N SER A 277 -9.58 3.70 11.09
CA SER A 277 -10.78 4.47 11.43
C SER A 277 -11.92 4.15 10.47
N LYS A 278 -13.16 4.19 10.97
CA LYS A 278 -14.38 4.15 10.15
C LYS A 278 -14.82 5.53 9.69
N LEU A 279 -14.45 6.56 10.43
CA LEU A 279 -15.03 7.90 10.29
C LEU A 279 -13.97 8.83 9.70
N PRO A 280 -14.31 9.63 8.68
CA PRO A 280 -13.39 10.60 8.08
C PRO A 280 -12.87 11.64 9.08
N GLU A 281 -13.68 12.02 10.08
CA GLU A 281 -13.31 12.97 11.13
C GLU A 281 -12.33 12.42 12.16
N LEU A 282 -12.09 11.10 12.18
CA LEU A 282 -11.12 10.45 13.04
C LEU A 282 -9.85 10.13 12.25
N ASP A 283 -9.00 11.15 12.08
CA ASP A 283 -7.72 11.03 11.37
C ASP A 283 -6.68 10.25 12.20
N VAL A 284 -6.53 8.96 11.90
CA VAL A 284 -5.53 8.11 12.55
C VAL A 284 -4.11 8.36 12.06
N SER A 285 -3.92 9.10 10.96
CA SER A 285 -2.59 9.46 10.48
C SER A 285 -1.89 10.44 11.42
N THR A 286 -2.61 11.39 12.00
CA THR A 286 -2.09 12.32 12.99
C THR A 286 -1.61 11.62 14.26
N ILE A 287 -2.33 10.56 14.68
CA ILE A 287 -1.91 9.71 15.80
C ILE A 287 -0.61 8.99 15.43
N ALA A 288 -0.54 8.35 14.25
CA ALA A 288 0.65 7.64 13.81
C ALA A 288 1.87 8.57 13.69
N VAL A 289 1.71 9.77 13.16
CA VAL A 289 2.77 10.79 13.05
C VAL A 289 3.32 11.18 14.39
N SER A 290 2.49 11.29 15.44
CA SER A 290 2.96 11.61 16.80
C SER A 290 3.88 10.54 17.42
N PHE A 291 3.89 9.35 16.84
CA PHE A 291 4.77 8.23 17.18
C PHE A 291 5.84 7.95 16.10
N GLY A 292 6.13 8.90 15.22
CA GLY A 292 7.14 8.76 14.18
C GLY A 292 6.72 7.88 12.99
N GLY A 293 5.41 7.65 12.84
CA GLY A 293 4.83 6.90 11.73
C GLY A 293 4.13 7.78 10.70
N GLY A 294 3.14 7.21 10.01
CA GLY A 294 2.34 7.92 8.99
C GLY A 294 1.30 7.01 8.35
N GLY A 295 0.68 7.49 7.29
CA GLY A 295 -0.35 6.77 6.54
C GLY A 295 -1.45 7.68 6.02
N HIS A 296 -2.59 7.07 5.74
CA HIS A 296 -3.81 7.78 5.32
C HIS A 296 -4.69 8.13 6.53
N LEU A 297 -5.62 9.02 6.32
CA LEU A 297 -6.60 9.47 7.29
C LEU A 297 -7.33 8.31 7.98
N SER A 298 -7.72 7.27 7.24
CA SER A 298 -8.44 6.09 7.76
C SER A 298 -7.55 4.88 8.06
N ALA A 299 -6.26 4.90 7.68
CA ALA A 299 -5.34 3.78 7.78
C ALA A 299 -3.91 4.26 7.97
N ALA A 300 -3.35 4.09 9.15
CA ALA A 300 -2.01 4.57 9.48
C ALA A 300 -1.28 3.60 10.42
N GLY A 301 0.03 3.76 10.57
CA GLY A 301 0.82 2.93 11.46
C GLY A 301 2.13 3.55 11.85
N ALA A 302 2.72 3.02 12.93
CA ALA A 302 4.03 3.43 13.44
C ALA A 302 4.81 2.22 13.96
N ARG A 303 6.14 2.33 14.00
CA ARG A 303 7.03 1.42 14.72
C ARG A 303 7.54 2.13 15.96
N ILE A 304 7.20 1.63 17.12
CA ILE A 304 7.44 2.32 18.38
C ILE A 304 8.40 1.48 19.23
N PRO A 305 9.60 2.01 19.55
CA PRO A 305 10.52 1.34 20.47
C PRO A 305 10.04 1.46 21.92
N GLY A 306 10.32 0.43 22.74
CA GLY A 306 10.04 0.41 24.16
C GLY A 306 9.14 -0.73 24.61
N LYS A 307 8.83 -0.73 25.91
CA LYS A 307 8.05 -1.78 26.57
C LYS A 307 6.60 -1.82 26.06
N GLN A 308 6.12 -2.98 25.66
CA GLN A 308 4.80 -3.23 25.08
C GLN A 308 3.65 -2.59 25.89
N ILE A 309 3.66 -2.75 27.22
CA ILE A 309 2.60 -2.20 28.09
C ILE A 309 2.57 -0.66 28.07
N THR A 310 3.74 -0.03 27.98
CA THR A 310 3.86 1.43 27.89
C THR A 310 3.35 1.93 26.55
N ILE A 311 3.76 1.27 25.46
CA ILE A 311 3.31 1.59 24.09
C ILE A 311 1.80 1.48 23.99
N GLN A 312 1.22 0.35 24.42
CA GLN A 312 -0.23 0.19 24.42
C GLN A 312 -0.94 1.32 25.17
N ARG A 313 -0.48 1.66 26.36
CA ARG A 313 -1.09 2.73 27.17
C ARG A 313 -1.02 4.08 26.46
N GLN A 314 0.14 4.43 25.89
CA GLN A 314 0.35 5.71 25.21
C GLN A 314 -0.51 5.81 23.93
N VAL A 315 -0.52 4.76 23.11
CA VAL A 315 -1.31 4.74 21.87
C VAL A 315 -2.80 4.78 22.19
N LEU A 316 -3.28 3.97 23.13
CA LEU A 316 -4.70 3.99 23.51
C LEU A 316 -5.10 5.33 24.13
N ALA A 317 -4.21 6.02 24.86
CA ALA A 317 -4.48 7.37 25.38
C ALA A 317 -4.63 8.39 24.23
N ALA A 318 -3.76 8.33 23.22
CA ALA A 318 -3.87 9.19 22.03
C ALA A 318 -5.16 8.92 21.24
N VAL A 319 -5.52 7.63 21.06
CA VAL A 319 -6.76 7.22 20.39
C VAL A 319 -7.99 7.71 21.15
N LYS A 320 -8.04 7.58 22.48
CA LYS A 320 -9.13 8.08 23.31
C LYS A 320 -9.28 9.59 23.22
N LYS A 321 -8.17 10.32 23.24
CA LYS A 321 -8.16 11.78 23.06
C LYS A 321 -8.76 12.17 21.71
N SER A 322 -8.30 11.57 20.61
CA SER A 322 -8.82 11.84 19.28
C SER A 322 -10.32 11.54 19.18
N LEU A 323 -10.78 10.46 19.82
CA LEU A 323 -12.20 10.11 19.86
C LEU A 323 -13.02 11.14 20.67
N ALA A 324 -12.51 11.65 21.78
CA ALA A 324 -13.17 12.67 22.60
C ALA A 324 -13.28 13.99 21.83
N ASP A 325 -12.19 14.40 21.18
CA ASP A 325 -12.14 15.63 20.37
C ASP A 325 -13.16 15.59 19.21
N SER A 326 -13.34 14.43 18.57
CA SER A 326 -14.33 14.26 17.49
C SER A 326 -15.77 14.26 17.98
N ASN A 327 -16.05 13.75 19.18
CA ASN A 327 -17.40 13.77 19.77
C ASN A 327 -17.79 15.16 20.30
N GLY A 328 -16.83 16.08 20.51
CA GLY A 328 -17.10 17.48 20.93
C GLY A 328 -17.34 18.45 19.77
N ILE A 329 -17.22 17.98 18.53
CA ILE A 329 -17.45 18.77 17.30
C ILE A 329 -18.83 18.47 16.69
N ALA A 330 -19.57 17.48 17.21
CA ALA A 330 -20.87 17.02 16.70
C ALA A 330 -22.05 17.73 17.38
#